data_71b55884d74e1731e62f3f0ab31b9b21
#
_entry.id   71b55884d74e1731e62f3f0ab31b9b21
#
_cell.length_a   1.000
_cell.length_b   1.000
_cell.length_c   1.000
_cell.angle_alpha   90.00
_cell.angle_beta   90.00
_cell.angle_gamma   90.00
#
_symmetry.space_group_name_H-M   'P 1'
#
loop_
_entity.id
_entity.type
_entity.pdbx_description
1 polymer ?
#
loop_
_entity_poly.entity_id
_entity_poly.type
_entity_poly.pdbx_seq_one_letter_code
_entity_poly.pdbx_strand_id
1 'polypeptide(L)'
;TTDTPMPDEPATLESTNIPTEQKKRIEAAVKQLKIAYNAARRAYRIPDERIARVQAALDCYVGTRNYHNFTIQKTFKDPSAKRNIKSFVCNPKPIIINGTEWLSLKVHGQSFMMHQIRKMVGMVALTVRCGCPIERIVEAQGDQKISIPKVPGLGLLLERPVFDSYNEIQAVKHDKEKLDFGKYEKELEEFKQREIYQRIFAEEERDNTFHLFFNQIDNYKERHFLYLTSKGLEAIKGAGKLDEQRAAKSKNDGADAMEMQ
;
A
#
# COMPACT_ATOMS: atom_id res chain seq x y z
N THR A 1 -8.57 1.90 21.31
CA THR A 1 -7.37 1.21 20.83
C THR A 1 -7.74 -0.21 20.44
N THR A 2 -8.30 -0.41 19.26
CA THR A 2 -8.41 -1.73 18.64
C THR A 2 -7.76 -1.61 17.27
N ASP A 3 -6.43 -1.70 17.30
CA ASP A 3 -5.63 -2.09 16.16
C ASP A 3 -6.00 -3.57 15.95
N THR A 4 -6.83 -3.86 14.96
CA THR A 4 -7.11 -5.24 14.60
C THR A 4 -5.82 -5.79 14.03
N PRO A 5 -5.14 -6.73 14.69
CA PRO A 5 -3.95 -7.36 14.15
C PRO A 5 -4.36 -8.06 12.85
N MET A 6 -3.60 -7.85 11.79
CA MET A 6 -3.63 -8.75 10.65
C MET A 6 -3.35 -10.15 11.19
N PRO A 7 -4.14 -11.17 10.84
CA PRO A 7 -3.88 -12.51 11.32
C PRO A 7 -2.48 -12.94 10.89
N ASP A 8 -1.61 -13.06 11.86
CA ASP A 8 -0.35 -13.78 11.75
C ASP A 8 -0.70 -15.26 11.56
N GLU A 9 -0.11 -15.83 10.55
CA GLU A 9 -0.04 -17.23 10.14
C GLU A 9 -0.92 -17.65 8.94
N PRO A 10 -0.27 -18.26 7.94
CA PRO A 10 -1.00 -19.02 6.93
C PRO A 10 -1.73 -20.16 7.63
N ALA A 11 -3.02 -20.31 7.32
CA ALA A 11 -3.86 -21.39 7.82
C ALA A 11 -3.07 -22.70 7.78
N THR A 12 -2.73 -23.21 8.93
CA THR A 12 -2.16 -24.54 9.11
C THR A 12 -3.13 -25.54 8.50
N LEU A 13 -2.62 -26.42 7.67
CA LEU A 13 -3.33 -27.59 7.12
C LEU A 13 -3.62 -28.60 8.26
N GLU A 14 -4.42 -28.21 9.23
CA GLU A 14 -4.73 -29.00 10.43
C GLU A 14 -6.00 -29.83 10.32
N SER A 15 -6.30 -30.45 9.19
CA SER A 15 -7.39 -31.44 9.20
C SER A 15 -7.37 -32.46 8.06
N THR A 16 -6.22 -32.78 7.50
CA THR A 16 -6.12 -33.95 6.62
C THR A 16 -5.06 -34.90 7.15
N ASN A 17 -5.43 -36.17 7.33
CA ASN A 17 -4.58 -37.29 7.73
C ASN A 17 -3.56 -37.60 6.60
N ILE A 18 -2.72 -36.63 6.25
CA ILE A 18 -1.71 -36.79 5.19
C ILE A 18 -0.50 -37.54 5.80
N PRO A 19 -0.06 -38.65 5.22
CA PRO A 19 1.11 -39.38 5.69
C PRO A 19 2.35 -38.44 5.77
N THR A 20 3.14 -38.58 6.82
CA THR A 20 4.30 -37.73 7.11
C THR A 20 5.26 -37.58 5.93
N GLU A 21 5.46 -38.63 5.17
CA GLU A 21 6.32 -38.61 3.98
C GLU A 21 5.72 -37.77 2.84
N GLN A 22 4.41 -37.86 2.64
CA GLN A 22 3.70 -37.05 1.66
C GLN A 22 3.71 -35.57 2.06
N LYS A 23 3.59 -35.25 3.34
CA LYS A 23 3.70 -33.89 3.87
C LYS A 23 5.09 -33.30 3.56
N LYS A 24 6.18 -34.03 3.81
CA LYS A 24 7.55 -33.59 3.48
C LYS A 24 7.73 -33.33 1.99
N ARG A 25 7.17 -34.19 1.11
CA ARG A 25 7.21 -33.99 -0.34
C ARG A 25 6.47 -32.71 -0.77
N ILE A 26 5.29 -32.46 -0.21
CA ILE A 26 4.50 -31.25 -0.46
C ILE A 26 5.31 -30.03 0.01
N GLU A 27 5.86 -30.04 1.21
CA GLU A 27 6.68 -28.93 1.74
C GLU A 27 7.90 -28.65 0.85
N ALA A 28 8.59 -29.69 0.39
CA ALA A 28 9.71 -29.54 -0.54
C ALA A 28 9.28 -28.95 -1.89
N ALA A 29 8.17 -29.41 -2.45
CA ALA A 29 7.62 -28.86 -3.69
C ALA A 29 7.19 -27.40 -3.54
N VAL A 30 6.51 -27.05 -2.45
CA VAL A 30 6.12 -25.66 -2.13
C VAL A 30 7.35 -24.76 -1.98
N LYS A 31 8.42 -25.27 -1.34
CA LYS A 31 9.69 -24.54 -1.21
C LYS A 31 10.31 -24.25 -2.58
N GLN A 32 10.37 -25.24 -3.46
CA GLN A 32 10.89 -25.07 -4.82
C GLN A 32 10.05 -24.09 -5.64
N LEU A 33 8.73 -24.19 -5.53
CA LEU A 33 7.82 -23.26 -6.19
C LEU A 33 8.04 -21.81 -5.71
N LYS A 34 8.17 -21.59 -4.40
CA LYS A 34 8.48 -20.27 -3.83
C LYS A 34 9.81 -19.71 -4.34
N ILE A 35 10.85 -20.54 -4.43
CA ILE A 35 12.16 -20.14 -4.98
C ILE A 35 12.02 -19.71 -6.44
N ALA A 36 11.37 -20.52 -7.28
CA ALA A 36 11.17 -20.22 -8.70
C ALA A 36 10.34 -18.94 -8.90
N TYR A 37 9.31 -18.76 -8.09
CA TYR A 37 8.44 -17.58 -8.14
C TYR A 37 9.17 -16.30 -7.72
N ASN A 38 10.00 -16.37 -6.68
CA ASN A 38 10.85 -15.25 -6.28
C ASN A 38 11.89 -14.90 -7.34
N ALA A 39 12.51 -15.91 -7.97
CA ALA A 39 13.48 -15.70 -9.05
C ALA A 39 12.80 -14.99 -10.25
N ALA A 40 11.61 -15.43 -10.65
CA ALA A 40 10.86 -14.80 -11.73
C ALA A 40 10.48 -13.34 -11.41
N ARG A 41 10.08 -13.04 -10.17
CA ARG A 41 9.79 -11.67 -9.74
C ARG A 41 11.02 -10.77 -9.75
N ARG A 42 12.16 -11.26 -9.27
CA ARG A 42 13.42 -10.50 -9.29
C ARG A 42 13.88 -10.21 -10.73
N ALA A 43 13.67 -11.15 -11.64
CA ALA A 43 13.99 -10.99 -13.06
C ALA A 43 13.03 -10.06 -13.81
N TYR A 44 11.85 -9.75 -13.25
CA TYR A 44 10.89 -8.86 -13.89
C TYR A 44 11.48 -7.46 -14.05
N ARG A 45 11.21 -6.85 -15.21
CA ARG A 45 11.52 -5.46 -15.55
C ARG A 45 10.25 -4.76 -15.97
N ILE A 46 10.01 -3.57 -15.43
CA ILE A 46 8.82 -2.81 -15.73
C ILE A 46 8.96 -2.14 -17.09
N PRO A 47 8.03 -2.33 -18.04
CA PRO A 47 8.07 -1.63 -19.32
C PRO A 47 7.68 -0.15 -19.15
N ASP A 48 8.18 0.72 -20.06
CA ASP A 48 7.96 2.17 -20.02
C ASP A 48 6.48 2.56 -19.99
N GLU A 49 5.63 1.84 -20.74
CA GLU A 49 4.18 2.04 -20.70
C GLU A 49 3.59 1.85 -19.30
N ARG A 50 4.12 0.89 -18.55
CA ARG A 50 3.67 0.65 -17.19
C ARG A 50 4.21 1.70 -16.21
N ILE A 51 5.42 2.22 -16.43
CA ILE A 51 5.96 3.38 -15.68
C ILE A 51 5.08 4.60 -15.95
N ALA A 52 4.72 4.88 -17.20
CA ALA A 52 3.81 5.95 -17.56
C ALA A 52 2.44 5.80 -16.88
N ARG A 53 1.93 4.57 -16.80
CA ARG A 53 0.69 4.26 -16.09
C ARG A 53 0.81 4.48 -14.57
N VAL A 54 1.96 4.17 -13.97
CA VAL A 54 2.24 4.50 -12.56
C VAL A 54 2.18 6.01 -12.37
N GLN A 55 2.84 6.81 -13.23
CA GLN A 55 2.81 8.26 -13.12
C GLN A 55 1.37 8.81 -13.27
N ALA A 56 0.62 8.37 -14.25
CA ALA A 56 -0.77 8.79 -14.43
C ALA A 56 -1.64 8.46 -13.20
N ALA A 57 -1.40 7.32 -12.56
CA ALA A 57 -2.08 6.94 -11.32
C ALA A 57 -1.68 7.85 -10.13
N LEU A 58 -0.41 8.26 -10.04
CA LEU A 58 0.08 9.19 -9.03
C LEU A 58 -0.49 10.61 -9.21
N ASP A 59 -0.68 11.05 -10.45
CA ASP A 59 -1.24 12.36 -10.79
C ASP A 59 -2.68 12.54 -10.28
N CYS A 60 -3.44 11.45 -10.11
CA CYS A 60 -4.78 11.48 -9.53
C CYS A 60 -4.82 12.01 -8.10
N TYR A 61 -3.70 12.01 -7.39
CA TYR A 61 -3.60 12.55 -6.03
C TYR A 61 -3.28 14.03 -5.97
N VAL A 62 -2.77 14.63 -7.03
CA VAL A 62 -2.32 16.03 -7.01
C VAL A 62 -3.49 16.97 -6.79
N GLY A 63 -3.26 18.00 -5.97
CA GLY A 63 -4.25 18.97 -5.53
C GLY A 63 -4.87 18.64 -4.17
N THR A 64 -5.94 19.35 -3.82
CA THR A 64 -6.67 19.15 -2.56
C THR A 64 -7.74 18.10 -2.74
N ARG A 65 -7.63 17.00 -2.00
CA ARG A 65 -8.54 15.85 -2.06
C ARG A 65 -8.92 15.36 -0.67
N ASN A 66 -9.95 14.51 -0.60
CA ASN A 66 -10.35 13.83 0.64
C ASN A 66 -9.65 12.46 0.72
N TYR A 67 -8.91 12.23 1.79
CA TYR A 67 -8.10 11.02 2.01
C TYR A 67 -8.60 10.15 3.15
N HIS A 68 -9.90 10.20 3.50
CA HIS A 68 -10.46 9.41 4.61
C HIS A 68 -10.27 7.89 4.44
N ASN A 69 -10.23 7.37 3.20
CA ASN A 69 -9.95 5.97 2.90
C ASN A 69 -8.45 5.62 2.96
N PHE A 70 -7.59 6.63 2.85
CA PHE A 70 -6.13 6.49 2.85
C PHE A 70 -5.51 6.63 4.23
N THR A 71 -6.29 6.62 5.27
CA THR A 71 -5.85 6.70 6.67
C THR A 71 -6.69 5.78 7.54
N ILE A 72 -6.55 5.90 8.86
CA ILE A 72 -7.34 5.20 9.86
C ILE A 72 -8.22 6.20 10.63
N GLN A 73 -9.34 5.73 11.16
CA GLN A 73 -10.21 6.48 12.09
C GLN A 73 -10.71 7.83 11.56
N LYS A 74 -10.87 7.98 10.24
CA LYS A 74 -11.43 9.17 9.61
C LYS A 74 -12.66 8.83 8.79
N THR A 75 -13.63 9.75 8.78
CA THR A 75 -14.81 9.70 7.94
C THR A 75 -14.68 10.72 6.80
N PHE A 76 -15.49 10.57 5.77
CA PHE A 76 -15.53 11.52 4.66
C PHE A 76 -15.87 12.95 5.09
N LYS A 77 -16.72 13.09 6.13
CA LYS A 77 -17.17 14.39 6.65
C LYS A 77 -16.12 15.09 7.54
N ASP A 78 -15.06 14.39 7.95
CA ASP A 78 -14.00 14.98 8.78
C ASP A 78 -13.18 15.98 7.95
N PRO A 79 -13.19 17.29 8.28
CA PRO A 79 -12.43 18.29 7.54
C PRO A 79 -10.93 17.99 7.50
N SER A 80 -10.40 17.33 8.54
CA SER A 80 -8.99 16.97 8.62
C SER A 80 -8.61 15.81 7.69
N ALA A 81 -9.57 15.16 7.04
CA ALA A 81 -9.29 14.17 5.99
C ALA A 81 -8.90 14.84 4.66
N LYS A 82 -9.15 16.12 4.48
CA LYS A 82 -8.71 16.88 3.30
C LYS A 82 -7.22 17.21 3.43
N ARG A 83 -6.45 16.88 2.40
CA ARG A 83 -5.01 17.18 2.30
C ARG A 83 -4.67 17.70 0.92
N ASN A 84 -3.64 18.54 0.87
CA ASN A 84 -3.11 19.07 -0.38
C ASN A 84 -1.79 18.33 -0.72
N ILE A 85 -1.79 17.64 -1.85
CA ILE A 85 -0.60 17.03 -2.44
C ILE A 85 -0.11 17.96 -3.55
N LYS A 86 1.09 18.48 -3.41
CA LYS A 86 1.68 19.41 -4.38
C LYS A 86 2.24 18.68 -5.60
N SER A 87 2.87 17.52 -5.39
CA SER A 87 3.37 16.67 -6.46
C SER A 87 3.53 15.22 -5.99
N PHE A 88 3.42 14.27 -6.91
CA PHE A 88 3.73 12.88 -6.67
C PHE A 88 4.35 12.29 -7.94
N VAL A 89 5.65 12.07 -7.93
CA VAL A 89 6.45 11.77 -9.13
C VAL A 89 7.11 10.40 -9.00
N CYS A 90 7.00 9.61 -10.07
CA CYS A 90 7.78 8.39 -10.28
C CYS A 90 9.06 8.74 -11.03
N ASN A 91 10.22 8.31 -10.53
CA ASN A 91 11.45 8.40 -11.29
C ASN A 91 11.35 7.47 -12.52
N PRO A 92 11.46 7.98 -13.75
CA PRO A 92 11.32 7.15 -14.95
C PRO A 92 12.52 6.21 -15.20
N LYS A 93 13.58 6.33 -14.39
CA LYS A 93 14.79 5.51 -14.51
C LYS A 93 14.86 4.56 -13.32
N PRO A 94 14.41 3.30 -13.47
CA PRO A 94 14.58 2.28 -12.44
C PRO A 94 16.06 1.98 -12.20
N ILE A 95 16.38 1.50 -11.00
CA ILE A 95 17.71 0.97 -10.67
C ILE A 95 17.61 -0.53 -10.39
N ILE A 96 18.69 -1.26 -10.68
CA ILE A 96 18.75 -2.70 -10.43
C ILE A 96 19.72 -2.96 -9.27
N ILE A 97 19.21 -3.52 -8.18
CA ILE A 97 19.98 -3.90 -7.02
C ILE A 97 19.78 -5.39 -6.77
N ASN A 98 20.87 -6.16 -6.75
CA ASN A 98 20.86 -7.60 -6.52
C ASN A 98 19.83 -8.36 -7.39
N GLY A 99 19.76 -7.97 -8.68
CA GLY A 99 18.85 -8.56 -9.65
C GLY A 99 17.39 -8.08 -9.56
N THR A 100 17.02 -7.29 -8.55
CA THR A 100 15.68 -6.71 -8.36
C THR A 100 15.65 -5.26 -8.89
N GLU A 101 14.60 -4.94 -9.62
CA GLU A 101 14.38 -3.58 -10.11
C GLU A 101 13.60 -2.75 -9.10
N TRP A 102 14.05 -1.51 -8.86
CA TRP A 102 13.48 -0.57 -7.93
C TRP A 102 13.04 0.70 -8.62
N LEU A 103 11.84 1.17 -8.29
CA LEU A 103 11.31 2.47 -8.68
C LEU A 103 11.29 3.41 -7.47
N SER A 104 11.79 4.63 -7.65
CA SER A 104 11.69 5.68 -6.66
C SER A 104 10.44 6.53 -6.91
N LEU A 105 9.63 6.72 -5.86
CA LEU A 105 8.46 7.59 -5.85
C LEU A 105 8.71 8.75 -4.88
N LYS A 106 8.53 10.00 -5.33
CA LYS A 106 8.71 11.20 -4.50
C LYS A 106 7.39 11.95 -4.37
N VAL A 107 6.91 12.09 -3.16
CA VAL A 107 5.67 12.83 -2.85
C VAL A 107 5.99 14.10 -2.08
N HIS A 108 5.38 15.23 -2.49
CA HIS A 108 5.42 16.50 -1.79
C HIS A 108 4.00 16.93 -1.44
N GLY A 109 3.72 17.15 -0.18
CA GLY A 109 2.43 17.60 0.32
C GLY A 109 2.58 18.53 1.51
N GLN A 110 1.52 19.25 1.83
CA GLN A 110 1.50 20.16 2.97
C GLN A 110 1.63 19.39 4.30
N SER A 111 0.93 18.27 4.39
CA SER A 111 0.95 17.37 5.55
C SER A 111 0.37 16.02 5.17
N PHE A 112 0.69 14.99 5.95
CA PHE A 112 0.20 13.63 5.72
C PHE A 112 -0.43 13.07 7.00
N MET A 113 -1.52 12.32 6.84
CA MET A 113 -2.12 11.55 7.91
C MET A 113 -1.38 10.21 8.11
N MET A 114 -1.64 9.56 9.23
CA MET A 114 -1.08 8.24 9.53
C MET A 114 -1.38 7.25 8.40
N HIS A 115 -0.36 6.57 7.93
CA HIS A 115 -0.39 5.59 6.82
C HIS A 115 -0.79 6.14 5.45
N GLN A 116 -1.04 7.45 5.30
CA GLN A 116 -1.59 8.01 4.07
C GLN A 116 -0.72 7.66 2.85
N ILE A 117 0.57 7.95 2.87
CA ILE A 117 1.49 7.68 1.74
C ILE A 117 1.51 6.17 1.43
N ARG A 118 1.62 5.32 2.45
CA ARG A 118 1.66 3.87 2.28
C ARG A 118 0.39 3.32 1.62
N LYS A 119 -0.80 3.85 1.96
CA LYS A 119 -2.06 3.48 1.33
C LYS A 119 -2.20 4.06 -0.09
N MET A 120 -1.71 5.27 -0.34
CA MET A 120 -1.68 5.86 -1.68
C MET A 120 -0.84 4.99 -2.63
N VAL A 121 0.36 4.61 -2.21
CA VAL A 121 1.24 3.69 -2.97
C VAL A 121 0.58 2.31 -3.13
N GLY A 122 -0.06 1.79 -2.08
CA GLY A 122 -0.79 0.52 -2.14
C GLY A 122 -1.89 0.52 -3.19
N MET A 123 -2.69 1.59 -3.24
CA MET A 123 -3.74 1.74 -4.23
C MET A 123 -3.18 1.83 -5.67
N VAL A 124 -2.11 2.61 -5.89
CA VAL A 124 -1.44 2.68 -7.20
C VAL A 124 -0.91 1.31 -7.61
N ALA A 125 -0.22 0.60 -6.71
CA ALA A 125 0.33 -0.73 -7.01
C ALA A 125 -0.76 -1.71 -7.42
N LEU A 126 -1.91 -1.73 -6.71
CA LEU A 126 -3.04 -2.60 -7.05
C LEU A 126 -3.71 -2.18 -8.37
N THR A 127 -3.95 -0.89 -8.58
CA THR A 127 -4.58 -0.37 -9.80
C THR A 127 -3.74 -0.72 -11.05
N VAL A 128 -2.43 -0.51 -10.97
CA VAL A 128 -1.51 -0.80 -12.08
C VAL A 128 -1.35 -2.31 -12.28
N ARG A 129 -1.23 -3.08 -11.20
CA ARG A 129 -1.05 -4.52 -11.23
C ARG A 129 -2.28 -5.26 -11.77
N CYS A 130 -3.48 -4.88 -11.33
CA CYS A 130 -4.74 -5.47 -11.78
C CYS A 130 -5.20 -4.97 -13.14
N GLY A 131 -4.58 -3.92 -13.69
CA GLY A 131 -4.99 -3.32 -14.97
C GLY A 131 -6.35 -2.63 -14.93
N CYS A 132 -6.89 -2.31 -13.73
CA CYS A 132 -8.19 -1.65 -13.59
C CYS A 132 -8.10 -0.15 -13.94
N PRO A 133 -9.21 0.51 -14.27
CA PRO A 133 -9.22 1.93 -14.61
C PRO A 133 -8.54 2.80 -13.53
N ILE A 134 -7.75 3.79 -13.92
CA ILE A 134 -7.03 4.70 -13.02
C ILE A 134 -8.01 5.53 -12.19
N GLU A 135 -9.19 5.78 -12.72
CA GLU A 135 -10.31 6.49 -12.11
C GLU A 135 -10.72 5.87 -10.77
N ARG A 136 -10.39 4.61 -10.50
CA ARG A 136 -10.58 3.96 -9.20
C ARG A 136 -9.89 4.71 -8.06
N ILE A 137 -8.77 5.38 -8.34
CA ILE A 137 -8.06 6.21 -7.37
C ILE A 137 -8.87 7.46 -7.04
N VAL A 138 -9.50 8.07 -8.05
CA VAL A 138 -10.37 9.24 -7.87
C VAL A 138 -11.64 8.83 -7.11
N GLU A 139 -12.26 7.71 -7.49
CA GLU A 139 -13.43 7.16 -6.80
C GLU A 139 -13.14 6.86 -5.32
N ALA A 140 -11.92 6.40 -5.01
CA ALA A 140 -11.48 6.15 -3.64
C ALA A 140 -11.37 7.41 -2.76
N GLN A 141 -11.41 8.60 -3.36
CA GLN A 141 -11.45 9.89 -2.69
C GLN A 141 -12.91 10.38 -2.44
N GLY A 142 -13.90 9.67 -2.98
CA GLY A 142 -15.34 9.90 -2.78
C GLY A 142 -15.81 9.45 -1.39
N ASP A 143 -17.11 9.57 -1.14
CA ASP A 143 -17.74 9.33 0.16
C ASP A 143 -17.83 7.85 0.56
N GLN A 144 -17.81 6.94 -0.42
CA GLN A 144 -17.91 5.51 -0.17
C GLN A 144 -16.70 4.98 0.58
N LYS A 145 -16.94 4.26 1.68
CA LYS A 145 -15.87 3.61 2.44
C LYS A 145 -15.34 2.39 1.68
N ILE A 146 -14.02 2.36 1.50
CA ILE A 146 -13.30 1.22 0.92
C ILE A 146 -12.09 0.84 1.77
N SER A 147 -11.69 -0.43 1.69
CA SER A 147 -10.48 -0.92 2.34
C SER A 147 -9.30 -0.81 1.38
N ILE A 148 -8.30 0.00 1.74
CA ILE A 148 -7.06 0.13 0.96
C ILE A 148 -5.91 -0.42 1.80
N PRO A 149 -5.17 -1.42 1.31
CA PRO A 149 -4.07 -1.99 2.06
C PRO A 149 -2.90 -1.01 2.14
N LYS A 150 -2.20 -1.03 3.26
CA LYS A 150 -0.98 -0.26 3.47
C LYS A 150 0.24 -1.09 3.03
N VAL A 151 1.01 -0.63 2.05
CA VAL A 151 2.28 -1.29 1.69
C VAL A 151 3.26 -1.29 2.86
N PRO A 152 4.23 -2.20 2.89
CA PRO A 152 5.29 -2.21 3.91
C PRO A 152 5.93 -0.84 4.09
N GLY A 153 6.39 -0.55 5.31
CA GLY A 153 7.06 0.72 5.61
C GLY A 153 8.53 0.77 5.24
N LEU A 154 9.11 -0.36 4.87
CA LEU A 154 10.55 -0.51 4.63
C LEU A 154 11.13 0.54 3.68
N GLY A 155 10.44 0.86 2.58
CA GLY A 155 10.89 1.85 1.60
C GLY A 155 10.43 3.28 1.86
N LEU A 156 9.80 3.58 3.01
CA LEU A 156 9.28 4.91 3.31
C LEU A 156 10.33 5.75 4.03
N LEU A 157 10.82 6.78 3.34
CA LEU A 157 11.78 7.74 3.87
C LEU A 157 11.18 9.15 3.93
N LEU A 158 11.35 9.84 5.05
CA LEU A 158 11.17 11.28 5.11
C LEU A 158 12.40 11.96 4.47
N GLU A 159 12.21 12.42 3.23
CA GLU A 159 13.30 13.02 2.43
C GLU A 159 13.84 14.29 3.09
N ARG A 160 12.95 15.25 3.30
CA ARG A 160 13.25 16.51 4.01
C ARG A 160 11.97 17.28 4.33
N PRO A 161 11.95 18.08 5.39
CA PRO A 161 10.95 19.11 5.58
C PRO A 161 11.17 20.27 4.59
N VAL A 162 10.09 20.97 4.23
CA VAL A 162 10.11 22.11 3.31
C VAL A 162 9.70 23.37 4.07
N PHE A 163 10.52 24.41 3.98
CA PHE A 163 10.41 25.64 4.76
C PHE A 163 10.08 26.87 3.89
N ASP A 164 9.33 26.70 2.78
CA ASP A 164 9.02 27.79 1.84
C ASP A 164 8.43 29.01 2.57
N SER A 165 7.37 28.82 3.35
CA SER A 165 6.72 29.91 4.07
C SER A 165 7.63 30.59 5.09
N TYR A 166 8.50 29.85 5.77
CA TYR A 166 9.50 30.44 6.66
C TYR A 166 10.49 31.28 5.86
N ASN A 167 11.03 30.72 4.78
CA ASN A 167 12.06 31.36 3.97
C ASN A 167 11.55 32.62 3.26
N GLU A 168 10.30 32.63 2.82
CA GLU A 168 9.70 33.75 2.08
C GLU A 168 9.19 34.86 3.00
N ILE A 169 8.68 34.51 4.18
CA ILE A 169 8.01 35.45 5.07
C ILE A 169 8.82 35.73 6.32
N GLN A 170 9.11 34.70 7.13
CA GLN A 170 9.66 34.91 8.47
C GLN A 170 11.15 35.26 8.43
N ALA A 171 11.92 34.56 7.57
CA ALA A 171 13.34 34.85 7.42
C ALA A 171 13.58 36.28 6.93
N VAL A 172 12.80 36.72 5.95
CA VAL A 172 12.87 38.10 5.40
C VAL A 172 12.43 39.12 6.44
N LYS A 173 11.29 38.88 7.11
CA LYS A 173 10.75 39.84 8.11
C LYS A 173 11.67 40.07 9.31
N HIS A 174 12.39 39.05 9.71
CA HIS A 174 13.24 39.08 10.91
C HIS A 174 14.74 39.05 10.63
N ASP A 175 15.12 39.29 9.38
CA ASP A 175 16.52 39.26 8.94
C ASP A 175 17.26 38.00 9.41
N LYS A 176 16.66 36.83 9.15
CA LYS A 176 17.20 35.53 9.50
C LYS A 176 17.66 34.78 8.25
N GLU A 177 18.65 33.90 8.45
CA GLU A 177 19.11 33.02 7.38
C GLU A 177 18.01 32.08 6.90
N LYS A 178 17.94 31.91 5.58
CA LYS A 178 17.02 30.92 4.95
C LYS A 178 17.50 29.51 5.24
N LEU A 179 16.56 28.62 5.52
CA LEU A 179 16.81 27.19 5.66
C LEU A 179 16.89 26.55 4.27
N ASP A 180 18.10 26.24 3.84
CA ASP A 180 18.39 25.67 2.53
C ASP A 180 19.19 24.36 2.65
N PHE A 181 18.51 23.24 2.47
CA PHE A 181 19.14 21.91 2.44
C PHE A 181 19.94 21.65 1.16
N GLY A 182 19.75 22.46 0.11
CA GLY A 182 20.49 22.32 -1.14
C GLY A 182 21.99 22.55 -0.95
N LYS A 183 22.36 23.34 0.07
CA LYS A 183 23.78 23.55 0.44
C LYS A 183 24.51 22.25 0.80
N TYR A 184 23.78 21.23 1.24
CA TYR A 184 24.29 19.95 1.74
C TYR A 184 23.79 18.76 0.90
N GLU A 185 23.34 19.00 -0.33
CA GLU A 185 22.72 17.97 -1.18
C GLU A 185 23.63 16.75 -1.38
N LYS A 186 24.91 16.99 -1.60
CA LYS A 186 25.89 15.92 -1.82
C LYS A 186 26.10 15.07 -0.58
N GLU A 187 26.32 15.70 0.56
CA GLU A 187 26.54 15.01 1.83
C GLU A 187 25.30 14.23 2.28
N LEU A 188 24.12 14.82 2.07
CA LEU A 188 22.83 14.17 2.36
C LEU A 188 22.60 12.95 1.45
N GLU A 189 22.94 13.05 0.16
CA GLU A 189 22.80 11.93 -0.76
C GLU A 189 23.79 10.80 -0.43
N GLU A 190 25.05 11.12 -0.16
CA GLU A 190 26.05 10.15 0.28
C GLU A 190 25.63 9.43 1.59
N PHE A 191 25.08 10.19 2.55
CA PHE A 191 24.55 9.62 3.79
C PHE A 191 23.36 8.68 3.51
N LYS A 192 22.39 9.10 2.70
CA LYS A 192 21.22 8.28 2.33
C LYS A 192 21.64 6.97 1.67
N GLN A 193 22.58 7.04 0.73
CA GLN A 193 23.09 5.88 0.02
C GLN A 193 23.76 4.88 0.99
N ARG A 194 24.61 5.37 1.88
CA ARG A 194 25.39 4.53 2.79
C ARG A 194 24.56 3.96 3.94
N GLU A 195 23.72 4.80 4.59
CA GLU A 195 23.10 4.44 5.86
C GLU A 195 21.63 3.97 5.70
N ILE A 196 20.96 4.40 4.65
CA ILE A 196 19.52 4.17 4.48
C ILE A 196 19.23 3.21 3.33
N TYR A 197 19.64 3.53 2.11
CA TYR A 197 19.25 2.75 0.95
C TYR A 197 19.89 1.35 0.95
N GLN A 198 21.17 1.24 1.30
CA GLN A 198 21.82 -0.07 1.42
C GLN A 198 21.10 -0.96 2.44
N ARG A 199 20.65 -0.39 3.54
CA ARG A 199 19.89 -1.11 4.56
C ARG A 199 18.53 -1.56 4.03
N ILE A 200 17.78 -0.68 3.35
CA ILE A 200 16.48 -1.02 2.74
C ILE A 200 16.64 -2.19 1.77
N PHE A 201 17.65 -2.13 0.90
CA PHE A 201 17.90 -3.19 -0.09
C PHE A 201 18.29 -4.52 0.55
N ALA A 202 19.17 -4.48 1.56
CA ALA A 202 19.59 -5.68 2.29
C ALA A 202 18.44 -6.32 3.09
N GLU A 203 17.58 -5.51 3.73
CA GLU A 203 16.41 -6.00 4.46
C GLU A 203 15.39 -6.65 3.51
N GLU A 204 15.10 -6.02 2.35
CA GLU A 204 14.19 -6.62 1.37
C GLU A 204 14.76 -7.90 0.76
N GLU A 205 16.06 -7.95 0.50
CA GLU A 205 16.71 -9.17 -0.02
C GLU A 205 16.60 -10.34 0.96
N ARG A 206 16.78 -10.06 2.27
CA ARG A 206 16.71 -11.06 3.33
C ARG A 206 15.27 -11.50 3.62
N ASP A 207 14.36 -10.54 3.77
CA ASP A 207 13.03 -10.76 4.36
C ASP A 207 11.92 -10.87 3.30
N ASN A 208 12.16 -10.39 2.06
CA ASN A 208 11.18 -10.32 0.96
C ASN A 208 9.84 -9.67 1.37
N THR A 209 9.90 -8.59 2.12
CA THR A 209 8.77 -7.92 2.76
C THR A 209 7.68 -7.49 1.76
N PHE A 210 8.08 -6.92 0.60
CA PHE A 210 7.13 -6.55 -0.45
C PHE A 210 6.54 -7.77 -1.14
N HIS A 211 7.31 -8.84 -1.33
CA HIS A 211 6.80 -10.09 -1.87
C HIS A 211 5.75 -10.71 -0.96
N LEU A 212 6.03 -10.79 0.34
CA LEU A 212 5.09 -11.31 1.32
C LEU A 212 3.80 -10.49 1.36
N PHE A 213 3.90 -9.17 1.30
CA PHE A 213 2.73 -8.28 1.21
C PHE A 213 1.85 -8.60 0.00
N PHE A 214 2.41 -8.69 -1.21
CA PHE A 214 1.62 -9.02 -2.40
C PHE A 214 1.05 -10.43 -2.36
N ASN A 215 1.79 -11.39 -1.80
CA ASN A 215 1.30 -12.75 -1.61
C ASN A 215 0.10 -12.81 -0.65
N GLN A 216 0.12 -12.03 0.44
CA GLN A 216 -1.02 -11.90 1.35
C GLN A 216 -2.23 -11.30 0.62
N ILE A 217 -2.05 -10.23 -0.16
CA ILE A 217 -3.11 -9.62 -0.94
C ILE A 217 -3.73 -10.62 -1.93
N ASP A 218 -2.90 -11.40 -2.64
CA ASP A 218 -3.38 -12.39 -3.63
C ASP A 218 -4.17 -13.54 -3.01
N ASN A 219 -3.83 -13.91 -1.78
CA ASN A 219 -4.49 -14.97 -1.03
C ASN A 219 -5.62 -14.47 -0.12
N TYR A 220 -5.90 -13.17 -0.14
CA TYR A 220 -6.92 -12.59 0.72
C TYR A 220 -8.32 -13.02 0.27
N LYS A 221 -9.02 -13.79 1.10
CA LYS A 221 -10.30 -14.44 0.76
C LYS A 221 -11.50 -13.52 0.88
N GLU A 222 -11.37 -12.37 1.52
CA GLU A 222 -12.46 -11.45 1.73
C GLU A 222 -12.72 -10.51 0.54
N ARG A 223 -13.96 -10.03 0.47
CA ARG A 223 -14.44 -9.22 -0.67
C ARG A 223 -13.94 -7.76 -0.67
N HIS A 224 -12.91 -7.45 0.12
CA HIS A 224 -12.42 -6.09 0.33
C HIS A 224 -11.90 -5.39 -0.94
N PHE A 225 -11.45 -6.16 -1.93
CA PHE A 225 -10.85 -5.64 -3.16
C PHE A 225 -11.76 -5.70 -4.39
N LEU A 226 -13.06 -5.96 -4.21
CA LEU A 226 -14.02 -6.04 -5.32
C LEU A 226 -14.12 -4.74 -6.12
N TYR A 227 -13.77 -3.60 -5.53
CA TYR A 227 -13.71 -2.32 -6.24
C TYR A 227 -12.65 -2.27 -7.35
N LEU A 228 -11.68 -3.18 -7.34
CA LEU A 228 -10.68 -3.32 -8.41
C LEU A 228 -11.20 -4.10 -9.62
N THR A 229 -12.39 -4.69 -9.54
CA THR A 229 -13.02 -5.39 -10.65
C THR A 229 -13.65 -4.41 -11.66
N SER A 230 -14.12 -4.92 -12.79
CA SER A 230 -14.84 -4.13 -13.80
C SER A 230 -16.08 -3.42 -13.23
N LYS A 231 -16.74 -4.00 -12.23
CA LYS A 231 -17.90 -3.40 -11.55
C LYS A 231 -17.56 -2.24 -10.61
N GLY A 232 -16.29 -2.08 -10.25
CA GLY A 232 -15.85 -0.99 -9.40
C GLY A 232 -16.55 -0.92 -8.03
N LEU A 233 -16.90 0.29 -7.60
CA LEU A 233 -17.57 0.51 -6.31
C LEU A 233 -18.94 -0.15 -6.20
N GLU A 234 -19.63 -0.41 -7.31
CA GLU A 234 -20.93 -1.13 -7.29
C GLU A 234 -20.79 -2.55 -6.75
N ALA A 235 -19.66 -3.20 -7.00
CA ALA A 235 -19.38 -4.54 -6.46
C ALA A 235 -19.37 -4.58 -4.93
N ILE A 236 -18.95 -3.48 -4.28
CA ILE A 236 -18.94 -3.39 -2.81
C ILE A 236 -20.33 -3.14 -2.25
N LYS A 237 -21.12 -2.27 -2.89
CA LYS A 237 -22.51 -1.97 -2.45
C LYS A 237 -23.36 -3.23 -2.40
N GLY A 238 -23.20 -4.13 -3.38
CA GLY A 238 -23.88 -5.42 -3.39
C GLY A 238 -23.38 -6.40 -2.33
N ALA A 239 -22.08 -6.38 -2.01
CA ALA A 239 -21.48 -7.27 -1.03
C ALA A 239 -21.92 -6.97 0.41
N GLY A 240 -22.03 -5.70 0.79
CA GLY A 240 -22.48 -5.31 2.13
C GLY A 240 -23.90 -5.80 2.46
N LYS A 241 -24.81 -5.68 1.49
CA LYS A 241 -26.19 -6.19 1.66
C LYS A 241 -26.25 -7.72 1.85
N LEU A 242 -25.39 -8.45 1.15
CA LEU A 242 -25.32 -9.92 1.29
C LEU A 242 -24.74 -10.35 2.64
N ASP A 243 -23.79 -9.61 3.18
CA ASP A 243 -23.19 -9.90 4.47
C ASP A 243 -24.15 -9.55 5.63
N GLU A 244 -24.92 -8.46 5.51
CA GLU A 244 -26.01 -8.13 6.43
C GLU A 244 -27.12 -9.21 6.42
N GLN A 245 -27.52 -9.71 5.24
CA GLN A 245 -28.50 -10.78 5.10
C GLN A 245 -28.00 -12.10 5.69
N ARG A 246 -26.73 -12.44 5.51
CA ARG A 246 -26.12 -13.64 6.10
C ARG A 246 -26.01 -13.54 7.63
N ALA A 247 -25.62 -12.37 8.15
CA ALA A 247 -25.57 -12.12 9.58
C ALA A 247 -26.96 -12.17 10.23
N ALA A 248 -27.99 -11.66 9.56
CA ALA A 248 -29.36 -11.72 10.00
C ALA A 248 -29.89 -13.18 10.01
N LYS A 249 -29.57 -13.94 8.96
CA LYS A 249 -29.97 -15.37 8.86
C LYS A 249 -29.29 -16.22 9.94
N SER A 250 -27.99 -16.04 10.18
CA SER A 250 -27.25 -16.74 11.23
C SER A 250 -27.77 -16.45 12.66
N LYS A 251 -28.29 -15.24 12.89
CA LYS A 251 -28.93 -14.88 14.17
C LYS A 251 -30.30 -15.55 14.34
N ASN A 252 -31.08 -15.67 13.28
CA ASN A 252 -32.38 -16.38 13.31
C ASN A 252 -32.18 -17.88 13.49
N ASP A 253 -31.26 -18.50 12.73
CA ASP A 253 -30.98 -19.94 12.85
C ASP A 253 -30.44 -20.30 14.25
N GLY A 254 -29.76 -19.37 14.95
CA GLY A 254 -29.30 -19.53 16.32
C GLY A 254 -30.42 -19.35 17.38
N ALA A 255 -31.42 -18.52 17.10
CA ALA A 255 -32.58 -18.34 17.98
C ALA A 255 -33.52 -19.54 17.96
N ASP A 256 -33.80 -20.05 16.77
CA ASP A 256 -34.66 -21.25 16.61
C ASP A 256 -34.05 -22.52 17.25
N ALA A 257 -32.68 -22.60 17.31
CA ALA A 257 -31.99 -23.71 17.98
C ALA A 257 -32.02 -23.61 19.52
N MET A 258 -32.27 -22.43 20.09
CA MET A 258 -32.40 -22.22 21.53
C MET A 258 -33.85 -22.43 22.06
N GLU A 259 -34.84 -22.31 21.20
CA GLU A 259 -36.26 -22.59 21.58
C GLU A 259 -36.65 -24.07 21.52
N MET A 260 -35.77 -24.93 21.01
CA MET A 260 -36.01 -26.40 20.92
C MET A 260 -35.24 -27.21 21.99
N GLN A 261 -34.72 -26.61 23.03
CA GLN A 261 -34.18 -27.27 24.22
C GLN A 261 -34.99 -26.89 25.45
#